data_9417a971f17b4ae474c1d63ec15ad212
#
_entry.id   9417a971f17b4ae474c1d63ec15ad212
#
_cell.length_a   1.000
_cell.length_b   1.000
_cell.length_c   1.000
_cell.angle_alpha   90.00
_cell.angle_beta   90.00
_cell.angle_gamma   90.00
#
_symmetry.space_group_name_H-M   'P 1'
#
loop_
_entity.id
_entity.type
_entity.pdbx_description
1 polymer ?
#
loop_
_entity_poly.entity_id
_entity_poly.type
_entity_poly.pdbx_seq_one_letter_code
_entity_poly.pdbx_strand_id
1 'polypeptide(L)'
;MSTIKSILVLARRDHAEAMRVAAGLTIFGHQVELVFMREAVAETEECASNVELLEICEIVPQTTVAAMADDLTLLDAGALATKMGAANVVLSL
;
A
#
# COMPACT_ATOMS: atom_id res chain seq x y z
N MET A 1 19.74 -15.35 10.24
CA MET A 1 18.56 -14.83 10.97
C MET A 1 17.82 -13.81 10.14
N SER A 2 16.58 -14.08 9.87
CA SER A 2 15.80 -13.13 9.08
C SER A 2 15.35 -11.95 9.94
N THR A 3 15.43 -10.76 9.38
CA THR A 3 14.94 -9.55 10.02
C THR A 3 13.63 -9.15 9.36
N ILE A 4 12.53 -9.27 10.10
CA ILE A 4 11.22 -8.82 9.65
C ILE A 4 11.16 -7.31 9.90
N LYS A 5 10.85 -6.55 8.86
CA LYS A 5 10.69 -5.10 8.94
C LYS A 5 9.25 -4.71 8.72
N SER A 6 8.84 -3.63 9.34
CA SER A 6 7.57 -2.97 9.08
C SER A 6 7.80 -1.95 7.96
N ILE A 7 7.20 -2.16 6.82
CA ILE A 7 7.40 -1.34 5.62
C ILE A 7 6.08 -0.69 5.23
N LEU A 8 6.09 0.62 5.11
CA LEU A 8 4.96 1.40 4.62
C LEU A 8 5.23 1.80 3.17
N VAL A 9 4.40 1.36 2.26
CA VAL A 9 4.49 1.72 0.84
C VAL A 9 3.44 2.79 0.55
N LEU A 10 3.90 3.94 0.10
CA LEU A 10 3.05 5.06 -0.30
C LEU A 10 2.93 5.05 -1.82
N ALA A 11 1.75 4.74 -2.33
CA ALA A 11 1.46 4.73 -3.75
C ALA A 11 1.07 6.15 -4.19
N ARG A 12 2.07 6.95 -4.52
CA ARG A 12 1.89 8.37 -4.85
C ARG A 12 1.87 8.68 -6.34
N ARG A 13 2.61 7.93 -7.14
CA ARG A 13 2.80 8.19 -8.56
C ARG A 13 2.40 7.01 -9.42
N ASP A 14 2.91 5.84 -9.10
CA ASP A 14 2.69 4.62 -9.85
C ASP A 14 2.01 3.58 -8.96
N HIS A 15 0.68 3.55 -8.99
CA HIS A 15 -0.10 2.64 -8.16
C HIS A 15 0.16 1.18 -8.50
N ALA A 16 0.30 0.86 -9.79
CA ALA A 16 0.57 -0.51 -10.22
C ALA A 16 1.91 -1.01 -9.70
N GLU A 17 2.95 -0.20 -9.82
CA GLU A 17 4.27 -0.54 -9.30
C GLU A 17 4.27 -0.67 -7.77
N ALA A 18 3.58 0.24 -7.08
CA ALA A 18 3.46 0.20 -5.63
C ALA A 18 2.80 -1.09 -5.15
N MET A 19 1.73 -1.54 -5.82
CA MET A 19 1.05 -2.79 -5.50
C MET A 19 1.99 -3.99 -5.71
N ARG A 20 2.72 -4.01 -6.82
CA ARG A 20 3.66 -5.08 -7.15
C ARG A 20 4.79 -5.17 -6.11
N VAL A 21 5.36 -4.02 -5.74
CA VAL A 21 6.42 -3.96 -4.74
C VAL A 21 5.92 -4.40 -3.37
N ALA A 22 4.75 -3.93 -2.95
CA ALA A 22 4.15 -4.32 -1.67
C ALA A 22 3.95 -5.84 -1.59
N ALA A 23 3.40 -6.45 -2.63
CA ALA A 23 3.22 -7.90 -2.70
C ALA A 23 4.55 -8.64 -2.61
N GLY A 24 5.57 -8.21 -3.35
CA GLY A 24 6.89 -8.81 -3.33
C GLY A 24 7.54 -8.78 -1.95
N LEU A 25 7.45 -7.65 -1.27
CA LEU A 25 7.99 -7.49 0.09
C LEU A 25 7.28 -8.41 1.10
N THR A 26 5.96 -8.59 0.95
CA THR A 26 5.19 -9.50 1.78
C THR A 26 5.63 -10.96 1.57
N ILE A 27 5.91 -11.34 0.33
CA ILE A 27 6.42 -12.69 0.00
C ILE A 27 7.76 -12.94 0.68
N PHE A 28 8.60 -11.93 0.83
CA PHE A 28 9.86 -12.03 1.57
C PHE A 28 9.69 -12.04 3.10
N GLY A 29 8.47 -11.98 3.60
CA GLY A 29 8.18 -12.10 5.02
C GLY A 29 8.13 -10.80 5.81
N HIS A 30 8.18 -9.66 5.15
CA HIS A 30 8.04 -8.37 5.82
C HIS A 30 6.57 -8.05 6.13
N GLN A 31 6.34 -7.23 7.14
CA GLN A 31 5.02 -6.66 7.41
C GLN A 31 4.87 -5.42 6.55
N VAL A 32 3.89 -5.43 5.66
CA VAL A 32 3.71 -4.37 4.66
C VAL A 32 2.34 -3.74 4.79
N GLU A 33 2.32 -2.41 4.84
CA GLU A 33 1.11 -1.61 4.69
C GLU A 33 1.21 -0.83 3.38
N LEU A 34 0.09 -0.67 2.70
CA LEU A 34 0.01 0.05 1.42
C LEU A 34 -1.05 1.14 1.52
N VAL A 35 -0.68 2.36 1.16
CA VAL A 35 -1.59 3.51 1.15
C VAL A 35 -1.62 4.11 -0.24
N PHE A 36 -2.79 4.15 -0.86
CA PHE A 36 -3.01 4.85 -2.12
C PHE A 36 -3.21 6.34 -1.87
N MET A 37 -2.48 7.16 -2.60
CA MET A 37 -2.47 8.60 -2.42
C MET A 37 -2.69 9.32 -3.75
N ARG A 38 -3.10 10.59 -3.67
CA ARG A 38 -3.24 11.56 -4.76
C ARG A 38 -4.46 11.35 -5.63
N GLU A 39 -4.66 10.18 -6.20
CA GLU A 39 -5.78 9.88 -7.09
C GLU A 39 -6.24 8.44 -6.91
N ALA A 40 -7.45 8.16 -7.38
CA ALA A 40 -7.98 6.81 -7.36
C ALA A 40 -7.16 5.90 -8.30
N VAL A 41 -7.08 4.61 -7.95
CA VAL A 41 -6.39 3.62 -8.77
C VAL A 41 -7.08 3.51 -10.12
N ALA A 42 -6.30 3.55 -11.20
CA ALA A 42 -6.83 3.42 -12.55
C ALA A 42 -7.45 2.04 -12.78
N GLU A 43 -8.56 1.99 -13.51
CA GLU A 43 -9.24 0.75 -13.85
C GLU A 43 -8.61 0.11 -15.09
N THR A 44 -7.42 -0.47 -14.91
CA THR A 44 -6.68 -1.17 -15.96
C THR A 44 -6.54 -2.64 -15.63
N GLU A 45 -6.26 -3.46 -16.66
CA GLU A 45 -6.00 -4.89 -16.43
C GLU A 45 -4.80 -5.13 -15.53
N GLU A 46 -3.76 -4.31 -15.67
CA GLU A 46 -2.58 -4.37 -14.82
C GLU A 46 -2.94 -4.10 -13.35
N CYS A 47 -3.70 -3.05 -13.09
CA CYS A 47 -4.13 -2.73 -11.73
C CYS A 47 -5.05 -3.81 -11.17
N ALA A 48 -5.98 -4.35 -11.96
CA ALA A 48 -6.85 -5.43 -11.53
C ALA A 48 -6.06 -6.69 -11.14
N SER A 49 -5.07 -7.07 -11.94
CA SER A 49 -4.18 -8.21 -11.63
C SER A 49 -3.38 -7.97 -10.36
N ASN A 50 -2.90 -6.75 -10.15
CA ASN A 50 -2.14 -6.39 -8.95
C ASN A 50 -3.02 -6.37 -7.69
N VAL A 51 -4.29 -5.98 -7.81
CA VAL A 51 -5.24 -6.05 -6.71
C VAL A 51 -5.48 -7.50 -6.29
N GLU A 52 -5.63 -8.43 -7.25
CA GLU A 52 -5.72 -9.85 -6.95
C GLU A 52 -4.48 -10.37 -6.23
N LEU A 53 -3.31 -9.91 -6.64
CA LEU A 53 -2.05 -10.27 -5.99
C LEU A 53 -2.00 -9.78 -4.55
N LEU A 54 -2.48 -8.57 -4.27
CA LEU A 54 -2.58 -8.04 -2.90
C LEU A 54 -3.51 -8.90 -2.04
N GLU A 55 -4.62 -9.35 -2.59
CA GLU A 55 -5.55 -10.25 -1.88
C GLU A 55 -4.90 -11.57 -1.52
N ILE A 56 -4.14 -12.16 -2.44
CA ILE A 56 -3.37 -13.39 -2.19
C ILE A 56 -2.35 -13.18 -1.08
N CYS A 57 -1.71 -12.02 -1.02
CA CYS A 57 -0.74 -11.67 0.01
C CYS A 57 -1.37 -11.18 1.32
N GLU A 58 -2.70 -11.14 1.38
CA GLU A 58 -3.46 -10.67 2.55
C GLU A 58 -3.17 -9.21 2.91
N ILE A 59 -2.85 -8.39 1.93
CA ILE A 59 -2.68 -6.96 2.11
C ILE A 59 -4.01 -6.25 1.89
N VAL A 60 -4.48 -5.53 2.91
CA VAL A 60 -5.67 -4.68 2.82
C VAL A 60 -5.19 -3.23 2.70
N PRO A 61 -5.24 -2.63 1.50
CA PRO A 61 -4.75 -1.27 1.32
C PRO A 61 -5.63 -0.24 2.04
N GLN A 62 -5.03 0.91 2.31
CA GLN A 62 -5.71 2.09 2.84
C GLN A 62 -5.52 3.23 1.86
N THR A 63 -6.19 4.33 2.07
CA THR A 63 -6.13 5.46 1.14
C THR A 63 -6.24 6.80 1.85
N THR A 64 -5.64 7.83 1.26
CA THR A 64 -5.91 9.24 1.62
C THR A 64 -6.83 9.90 0.60
N VAL A 65 -7.30 9.16 -0.40
CA VAL A 65 -8.15 9.68 -1.49
C VAL A 65 -9.61 9.46 -1.15
N ALA A 66 -10.37 10.55 -0.99
CA ALA A 66 -11.78 10.49 -0.61
C ALA A 66 -12.62 9.66 -1.59
N ALA A 67 -12.30 9.69 -2.88
CA ALA A 67 -13.01 8.91 -3.89
C ALA A 67 -12.93 7.39 -3.69
N MET A 68 -11.96 6.91 -2.93
CA MET A 68 -11.77 5.48 -2.64
C MET A 68 -12.30 5.08 -1.25
N ALA A 69 -12.91 6.00 -0.51
CA ALA A 69 -13.32 5.77 0.88
C ALA A 69 -14.45 4.74 1.02
N ASP A 70 -15.21 4.47 -0.04
CA ASP A 70 -16.28 3.47 -0.01
C ASP A 70 -15.72 2.04 0.05
N ASP A 71 -14.55 1.82 -0.53
CA ASP A 71 -13.94 0.49 -0.63
C ASP A 71 -12.77 0.30 0.34
N LEU A 72 -12.09 1.37 0.71
CA LEU A 72 -10.88 1.33 1.52
C LEU A 72 -10.99 2.26 2.73
N THR A 73 -10.28 1.93 3.79
CA THR A 73 -10.19 2.80 4.96
C THR A 73 -9.51 4.11 4.60
N LEU A 74 -10.21 5.21 4.83
CA LEU A 74 -9.69 6.55 4.59
C LEU A 74 -8.81 7.00 5.76
N LEU A 75 -7.59 7.43 5.46
CA LEU A 75 -6.66 7.98 6.44
C LEU A 75 -6.59 9.51 6.31
N ASP A 76 -6.65 10.19 7.44
CA ASP A 76 -6.33 11.62 7.48
C ASP A 76 -4.81 11.83 7.60
N ALA A 77 -4.38 13.09 7.54
CA ALA A 77 -2.96 13.42 7.61
C ALA A 77 -2.32 12.98 8.94
N GLY A 78 -3.05 13.07 10.05
CA GLY A 78 -2.56 12.65 11.35
C GLY A 78 -2.36 11.14 11.44
N ALA A 79 -3.33 10.37 10.95
CA ALA A 79 -3.24 8.90 10.92
C ALA A 79 -2.08 8.44 10.03
N LEU A 80 -1.90 9.07 8.86
CA LEU A 80 -0.79 8.76 7.96
C LEU A 80 0.56 9.08 8.62
N ALA A 81 0.68 10.23 9.26
CA ALA A 81 1.90 10.62 9.95
C ALA A 81 2.27 9.61 11.05
N THR A 82 1.29 9.12 11.79
CA THR A 82 1.49 8.09 12.83
C THR A 82 2.05 6.80 12.22
N LYS A 83 1.49 6.37 11.09
CA LYS A 83 1.96 5.17 10.38
C LYS A 83 3.39 5.35 9.86
N MET A 84 3.71 6.52 9.31
CA MET A 84 5.06 6.82 8.82
C MET A 84 6.08 6.78 9.96
N GLY A 85 5.74 7.29 11.14
CA GLY A 85 6.60 7.27 12.31
C GLY A 85 6.81 5.88 12.90
N ALA A 86 5.81 5.00 12.76
CA ALA A 86 5.86 3.64 13.29
C ALA A 86 6.58 2.65 12.36
N ALA A 87 6.68 2.94 11.06
CA ALA A 87 7.32 2.04 10.11
C ALA A 87 8.85 2.09 10.21
N ASN A 88 9.49 0.94 10.02
CA ASN A 88 10.95 0.88 9.92
C ASN A 88 11.44 1.52 8.63
N VAL A 89 10.69 1.32 7.54
CA VAL A 89 11.02 1.83 6.20
C VAL A 89 9.76 2.41 5.58
N VAL A 90 9.90 3.56 4.92
CA VAL A 90 8.82 4.17 4.13
C VAL A 90 9.31 4.25 2.68
N LEU A 91 8.58 3.62 1.77
CA LEU A 91 8.86 3.68 0.35
C LEU A 91 7.79 4.52 -0.35
N SER A 92 8.22 5.52 -1.11
CA SER A 92 7.33 6.38 -1.88
C SER A 92 7.47 6.05 -3.38
N LEU A 93 6.39 5.56 -3.97
CA LEU A 93 6.33 5.12 -5.37
C LEU A 93 5.20 5.87 -6.15
#